data_f47c2833b1dde20b8ceb1c8268a48e36
#
_entry.id   f47c2833b1dde20b8ceb1c8268a48e36
#
_cell.length_a   1.000
_cell.length_b   1.000
_cell.length_c   1.000
_cell.angle_alpha   90.00
_cell.angle_beta   90.00
_cell.angle_gamma   90.00
#
_symmetry.space_group_name_H-M   'P 1'
#
loop_
_entity.id
_entity.type
_entity.pdbx_description
1 polymer ?
#
loop_
_entity_poly.entity_id
_entity_poly.type
_entity_poly.pdbx_seq_one_letter_code
_entity_poly.pdbx_strand_id
1 'polypeptide(L)'
;MRLATSSGFCGWALLCAAAFCFAMPGLAAAFDKPVLANVTAEARKQPMRFTWTACGSHCRGWISAVGIVTAETPKAFDDFTAGRDVTGVTVVLDSSGGSVNDAIALGRRWRELGLRTTVGTSAVVKTTNGDRAAVLPEAYCESMCVFMLLSGKARYVPDGAHVRVHQIWMGDRADDARAASYSADDLMIVERDIGRLAKYTFDMGGTGDLLHLALSIPPWESLHELSPAELHSTNLVTTDRVADVLPDSGTMDAPVASLVAKPVQDRFPASVANTAATGTVVSRPTKTAEAVPTGGVAAVAPPPHNQ
;
A
#
# COMPACT_ATOMS: atom_id res chain seq x y z
N MET A 1 4.98 -19.03 -98.84
CA MET A 1 6.09 -18.50 -99.71
C MET A 1 7.13 -17.94 -98.79
N ARG A 2 8.36 -18.53 -98.85
CA ARG A 2 9.66 -18.07 -98.31
C ARG A 2 9.75 -17.87 -96.76
N LEU A 3 10.40 -18.76 -95.98
CA LEU A 3 11.88 -18.98 -95.82
C LEU A 3 12.68 -17.76 -95.35
N ALA A 4 13.27 -17.87 -94.22
CA ALA A 4 14.75 -17.83 -93.94
C ALA A 4 14.92 -17.74 -92.38
N THR A 5 15.44 -18.74 -91.72
CA THR A 5 16.85 -19.06 -91.34
C THR A 5 17.65 -17.91 -90.75
N SER A 6 18.15 -18.02 -89.53
CA SER A 6 19.52 -18.29 -89.12
C SER A 6 19.73 -18.02 -87.63
N SER A 7 20.22 -19.04 -86.90
CA SER A 7 21.54 -19.10 -86.30
C SER A 7 21.89 -18.10 -85.24
N GLY A 8 21.93 -18.55 -83.99
CA GLY A 8 23.17 -18.91 -83.31
C GLY A 8 23.57 -17.86 -82.29
N PHE A 9 23.76 -18.18 -81.10
CA PHE A 9 25.04 -18.14 -80.37
C PHE A 9 24.83 -18.41 -78.88
N CYS A 10 25.63 -19.29 -78.42
CA CYS A 10 25.86 -19.74 -77.05
C CYS A 10 26.39 -18.61 -76.18
N GLY A 11 25.86 -18.51 -74.96
CA GLY A 11 26.39 -17.60 -73.96
C GLY A 11 26.05 -18.08 -72.57
N TRP A 12 27.01 -18.75 -71.95
CA TRP A 12 26.98 -19.08 -70.54
C TRP A 12 26.95 -17.82 -69.68
N ALA A 13 25.98 -17.72 -68.79
CA ALA A 13 26.01 -16.76 -67.71
C ALA A 13 25.58 -17.42 -66.39
N LEU A 14 26.46 -17.36 -65.45
CA LEU A 14 26.43 -17.86 -64.08
C LEU A 14 25.19 -17.39 -63.31
N LEU A 15 24.51 -18.36 -62.72
CA LEU A 15 23.49 -18.12 -61.68
C LEU A 15 24.16 -17.71 -60.38
N CYS A 16 24.08 -16.43 -59.98
CA CYS A 16 24.24 -15.99 -58.62
C CYS A 16 22.89 -15.97 -57.92
N ALA A 17 22.62 -17.01 -57.12
CA ALA A 17 21.47 -17.03 -56.22
C ALA A 17 21.78 -16.15 -55.02
N ALA A 18 21.29 -14.90 -55.01
CA ALA A 18 21.26 -14.07 -53.81
C ALA A 18 20.09 -14.47 -52.94
N ALA A 19 20.38 -15.17 -51.85
CA ALA A 19 19.38 -15.44 -50.81
C ALA A 19 19.06 -14.15 -50.08
N PHE A 20 17.89 -13.57 -50.37
CA PHE A 20 17.31 -12.46 -49.59
C PHE A 20 16.72 -13.04 -48.29
N CYS A 21 17.49 -13.00 -47.19
CA CYS A 21 16.96 -13.19 -45.86
C CYS A 21 16.07 -11.99 -45.53
N PHE A 22 14.77 -12.14 -45.66
CA PHE A 22 13.81 -11.23 -45.06
C PHE A 22 13.85 -11.42 -43.55
N ALA A 23 14.61 -10.57 -42.84
CA ALA A 23 14.46 -10.38 -41.41
C ALA A 23 13.11 -9.67 -41.18
N MET A 24 12.09 -10.41 -40.76
CA MET A 24 10.89 -9.82 -40.25
C MET A 24 11.20 -9.11 -38.93
N PRO A 25 10.95 -7.79 -38.80
CA PRO A 25 11.00 -7.17 -37.49
C PRO A 25 9.86 -7.79 -36.65
N GLY A 26 10.24 -8.49 -35.59
CA GLY A 26 9.28 -8.94 -34.58
C GLY A 26 8.50 -7.73 -34.08
N LEU A 27 7.19 -7.68 -34.32
CA LEU A 27 6.29 -6.81 -33.58
C LEU A 27 6.37 -7.24 -32.12
N ALA A 28 7.25 -6.59 -31.35
CA ALA A 28 7.08 -6.53 -29.92
C ALA A 28 5.76 -5.80 -29.67
N ALA A 29 4.72 -6.54 -29.34
CA ALA A 29 3.47 -5.98 -28.85
C ALA A 29 3.84 -5.17 -27.60
N ALA A 30 3.91 -3.85 -27.75
CA ALA A 30 3.92 -2.94 -26.63
C ALA A 30 2.60 -3.19 -25.91
N PHE A 31 2.63 -3.90 -24.79
CA PHE A 31 1.52 -3.95 -23.87
C PHE A 31 1.34 -2.52 -23.36
N ASP A 32 0.35 -1.87 -23.91
CA ASP A 32 -0.08 -0.54 -23.53
C ASP A 32 -0.49 -0.60 -22.04
N LYS A 33 0.41 -0.22 -21.15
CA LYS A 33 0.08 0.09 -19.76
C LYS A 33 -0.61 1.44 -19.77
N PRO A 34 -1.56 1.73 -19.16
CA PRO A 34 -2.93 1.45 -18.97
C PRO A 34 -3.74 2.71 -18.67
N VAL A 35 -4.78 2.82 -19.34
CA VAL A 35 -5.92 3.65 -18.95
C VAL A 35 -6.39 3.33 -17.52
N LEU A 36 -6.24 2.10 -17.05
CA LEU A 36 -6.72 1.65 -15.74
C LEU A 36 -5.94 2.29 -14.55
N ALA A 37 -4.62 2.45 -14.63
CA ALA A 37 -3.83 3.03 -13.54
C ALA A 37 -4.15 4.52 -13.30
N ASN A 38 -4.43 5.28 -14.35
CA ASN A 38 -4.80 6.68 -14.22
C ASN A 38 -6.21 6.84 -13.64
N VAL A 39 -7.14 5.97 -13.99
CA VAL A 39 -8.51 5.99 -13.46
C VAL A 39 -8.50 5.65 -11.97
N THR A 40 -7.69 4.68 -11.53
CA THR A 40 -7.58 4.33 -10.11
C THR A 40 -6.90 5.42 -9.28
N ALA A 41 -5.89 6.11 -9.83
CA ALA A 41 -5.21 7.22 -9.16
C ALA A 41 -6.19 8.38 -8.84
N GLU A 42 -7.06 8.71 -9.78
CA GLU A 42 -8.08 9.74 -9.53
C GLU A 42 -9.17 9.26 -8.58
N ALA A 43 -9.61 8.00 -8.71
CA ALA A 43 -10.61 7.42 -7.81
C ALA A 43 -10.15 7.40 -6.34
N ARG A 44 -8.85 7.21 -6.07
CA ARG A 44 -8.28 7.26 -4.72
C ARG A 44 -8.35 8.63 -4.05
N LYS A 45 -8.51 9.70 -4.82
CA LYS A 45 -8.66 11.08 -4.32
C LYS A 45 -10.11 11.47 -4.04
N GLN A 46 -11.07 10.66 -4.46
CA GLN A 46 -12.49 10.87 -4.19
C GLN A 46 -12.90 10.25 -2.85
N PRO A 47 -14.02 10.66 -2.24
CA PRO A 47 -14.56 9.98 -1.06
C PRO A 47 -14.69 8.47 -1.30
N MET A 48 -14.32 7.67 -0.29
CA MET A 48 -14.28 6.20 -0.39
C MET A 48 -15.62 5.62 -0.82
N ARG A 49 -15.56 4.71 -1.79
CA ARG A 49 -16.70 3.96 -2.31
C ARG A 49 -16.50 2.48 -2.09
N PHE A 50 -17.59 1.82 -1.76
CA PHE A 50 -17.64 0.37 -1.62
C PHE A 50 -18.38 -0.25 -2.79
N THR A 51 -17.79 -1.27 -3.40
CA THR A 51 -18.44 -2.03 -4.46
C THR A 51 -18.31 -3.51 -4.20
N TRP A 52 -19.36 -4.26 -4.52
CA TRP A 52 -19.33 -5.71 -4.45
C TRP A 52 -18.78 -6.26 -5.77
N THR A 53 -17.73 -7.05 -5.70
CA THR A 53 -17.16 -7.73 -6.86
C THR A 53 -17.49 -9.22 -6.76
N ALA A 54 -18.36 -9.69 -7.64
CA ALA A 54 -18.70 -11.10 -7.76
C ALA A 54 -17.64 -11.82 -8.61
N CYS A 55 -17.25 -13.02 -8.22
CA CYS A 55 -16.18 -13.80 -8.86
C CYS A 55 -16.61 -15.13 -9.46
N GLY A 56 -17.92 -15.33 -9.66
CA GLY A 56 -18.47 -16.56 -10.26
C GLY A 56 -19.24 -17.43 -9.25
N SER A 57 -19.70 -18.60 -9.69
CA SER A 57 -20.65 -19.45 -8.94
C SER A 57 -20.03 -20.13 -7.69
N HIS A 58 -18.72 -20.25 -7.63
CA HIS A 58 -18.01 -20.93 -6.53
C HIS A 58 -17.22 -19.98 -5.64
N CYS A 59 -17.40 -18.68 -5.77
CA CYS A 59 -16.68 -17.66 -5.05
C CYS A 59 -17.67 -16.68 -4.41
N ARG A 60 -17.46 -16.37 -3.13
CA ARG A 60 -18.31 -15.39 -2.41
C ARG A 60 -18.17 -13.97 -2.90
N GLY A 61 -17.13 -13.65 -3.68
CA GLY A 61 -16.79 -12.28 -4.02
C GLY A 61 -16.06 -11.55 -2.90
N TRP A 62 -15.82 -10.28 -3.11
CA TRP A 62 -15.14 -9.40 -2.16
C TRP A 62 -15.70 -7.98 -2.25
N ILE A 63 -15.37 -7.17 -1.24
CA ILE A 63 -15.68 -5.75 -1.20
C ILE A 63 -14.45 -4.99 -1.73
N SER A 64 -14.62 -4.18 -2.76
CA SER A 64 -13.62 -3.21 -3.19
C SER A 64 -13.85 -1.90 -2.46
N ALA A 65 -12.84 -1.36 -1.77
CA ALA A 65 -12.87 -0.10 -1.04
C ALA A 65 -11.83 0.86 -1.63
N VAL A 66 -12.31 1.82 -2.41
CA VAL A 66 -11.46 2.76 -3.16
C VAL A 66 -11.79 4.19 -2.79
N GLY A 67 -10.77 4.99 -2.44
CA GLY A 67 -10.94 6.41 -2.14
C GLY A 67 -10.43 6.86 -0.78
N ILE A 68 -10.73 8.10 -0.43
CA ILE A 68 -10.35 8.75 0.84
C ILE A 68 -11.40 8.50 1.91
N VAL A 69 -10.95 8.20 3.13
CA VAL A 69 -11.85 8.10 4.29
C VAL A 69 -12.28 9.48 4.74
N THR A 70 -13.59 9.69 4.77
CA THR A 70 -14.25 10.91 5.24
C THR A 70 -15.21 10.60 6.40
N ALA A 71 -15.80 11.61 7.00
CA ALA A 71 -16.80 11.46 8.06
C ALA A 71 -18.01 10.60 7.62
N GLU A 72 -18.34 10.60 6.34
CA GLU A 72 -19.46 9.82 5.80
C GLU A 72 -19.10 8.34 5.52
N THR A 73 -17.82 8.01 5.51
CA THR A 73 -17.36 6.67 5.09
C THR A 73 -17.88 5.53 5.96
N PRO A 74 -17.90 5.63 7.32
CA PRO A 74 -18.44 4.57 8.16
C PRO A 74 -19.93 4.31 7.87
N LYS A 75 -20.71 5.38 7.71
CA LYS A 75 -22.15 5.26 7.36
C LYS A 75 -22.31 4.67 5.96
N ALA A 76 -21.52 5.10 4.99
CA ALA A 76 -21.57 4.56 3.62
C ALA A 76 -21.27 3.05 3.59
N PHE A 77 -20.39 2.56 4.45
CA PHE A 77 -20.12 1.14 4.61
C PHE A 77 -21.32 0.40 5.22
N ASP A 78 -21.94 0.94 6.27
CA ASP A 78 -23.11 0.33 6.90
C ASP A 78 -24.30 0.28 5.91
N ASP A 79 -24.55 1.37 5.19
CA ASP A 79 -25.59 1.41 4.14
C ASP A 79 -25.31 0.38 3.02
N PHE A 80 -24.04 0.28 2.58
CA PHE A 80 -23.60 -0.67 1.55
C PHE A 80 -23.79 -2.13 1.99
N THR A 81 -23.57 -2.44 3.26
CA THR A 81 -23.68 -3.80 3.81
C THR A 81 -25.08 -4.13 4.31
N ALA A 82 -26.00 -3.18 4.35
CA ALA A 82 -27.37 -3.39 4.81
C ALA A 82 -28.04 -4.55 4.03
N GLY A 83 -28.50 -5.56 4.76
CA GLY A 83 -29.15 -6.74 4.20
C GLY A 83 -28.20 -7.76 3.53
N ARG A 84 -26.88 -7.59 3.67
CA ARG A 84 -25.86 -8.53 3.16
C ARG A 84 -25.11 -9.19 4.31
N ASP A 85 -24.95 -10.50 4.26
CA ASP A 85 -23.97 -11.17 5.13
C ASP A 85 -22.57 -10.99 4.54
N VAL A 86 -21.82 -10.08 5.15
CA VAL A 86 -20.42 -9.82 4.79
C VAL A 86 -19.43 -10.42 5.79
N THR A 87 -19.90 -11.24 6.74
CA THR A 87 -19.04 -11.88 7.74
C THR A 87 -17.91 -12.66 7.09
N GLY A 88 -16.67 -12.34 7.46
CA GLY A 88 -15.47 -13.00 6.96
C GLY A 88 -15.14 -12.73 5.48
N VAL A 89 -15.83 -11.80 4.83
CA VAL A 89 -15.55 -11.39 3.44
C VAL A 89 -14.23 -10.60 3.41
N THR A 90 -13.58 -10.59 2.26
CA THR A 90 -12.36 -9.81 2.06
C THR A 90 -12.67 -8.40 1.58
N VAL A 91 -11.98 -7.42 2.16
CA VAL A 91 -11.93 -6.05 1.66
C VAL A 91 -10.61 -5.86 0.90
N VAL A 92 -10.73 -5.43 -0.35
CA VAL A 92 -9.62 -5.08 -1.24
C VAL A 92 -9.48 -3.57 -1.22
N LEU A 93 -8.33 -3.09 -0.78
CA LEU A 93 -8.03 -1.69 -0.50
C LEU A 93 -7.21 -1.04 -1.63
N ASP A 94 -7.65 0.13 -2.09
CA ASP A 94 -6.89 1.07 -2.91
C ASP A 94 -7.22 2.50 -2.44
N SER A 95 -6.45 3.04 -1.48
CA SER A 95 -6.85 4.23 -0.72
C SER A 95 -5.66 5.09 -0.32
N SER A 96 -5.81 6.40 -0.42
CA SER A 96 -4.84 7.39 0.08
C SER A 96 -5.04 7.75 1.57
N GLY A 97 -5.87 7.02 2.30
CA GLY A 97 -6.07 7.25 3.74
C GLY A 97 -7.22 8.21 4.03
N GLY A 98 -7.00 9.21 4.88
CA GLY A 98 -7.99 10.23 5.23
C GLY A 98 -8.19 10.40 6.74
N SER A 99 -9.43 10.65 7.19
CA SER A 99 -9.76 10.94 8.58
C SER A 99 -9.35 9.82 9.54
N VAL A 100 -8.59 10.19 10.58
CA VAL A 100 -8.10 9.26 11.62
C VAL A 100 -9.26 8.60 12.36
N ASN A 101 -10.19 9.41 12.86
CA ASN A 101 -11.27 8.90 13.70
C ASN A 101 -12.24 8.02 12.93
N ASP A 102 -12.52 8.37 11.68
CA ASP A 102 -13.46 7.62 10.84
C ASP A 102 -12.84 6.33 10.32
N ALA A 103 -11.53 6.32 10.03
CA ALA A 103 -10.78 5.11 9.71
C ALA A 103 -10.73 4.14 10.90
N ILE A 104 -10.54 4.64 12.12
CA ILE A 104 -10.61 3.84 13.36
C ILE A 104 -12.01 3.24 13.52
N ALA A 105 -13.07 4.04 13.35
CA ALA A 105 -14.45 3.56 13.46
C ALA A 105 -14.74 2.46 12.43
N LEU A 106 -14.39 2.70 11.17
CA LEU A 106 -14.54 1.73 10.08
C LEU A 106 -13.76 0.44 10.34
N GLY A 107 -12.48 0.56 10.74
CA GLY A 107 -11.63 -0.59 11.03
C GLY A 107 -12.14 -1.44 12.20
N ARG A 108 -12.70 -0.82 13.26
CA ARG A 108 -13.36 -1.55 14.35
C ARG A 108 -14.54 -2.36 13.83
N ARG A 109 -15.38 -1.73 12.98
CA ARG A 109 -16.50 -2.39 12.33
C ARG A 109 -16.07 -3.59 11.50
N TRP A 110 -14.99 -3.47 10.72
CA TRP A 110 -14.43 -4.57 9.93
C TRP A 110 -13.91 -5.71 10.79
N ARG A 111 -13.24 -5.39 11.90
CA ARG A 111 -12.77 -6.39 12.87
C ARG A 111 -13.91 -7.16 13.52
N GLU A 112 -14.99 -6.48 13.91
CA GLU A 112 -16.20 -7.08 14.49
C GLU A 112 -16.88 -8.06 13.51
N LEU A 113 -16.95 -7.69 12.24
CA LEU A 113 -17.47 -8.53 11.16
C LEU A 113 -16.50 -9.65 10.75
N GLY A 114 -15.30 -9.72 11.34
CA GLY A 114 -14.30 -10.73 11.04
C GLY A 114 -13.73 -10.63 9.62
N LEU A 115 -13.79 -9.44 8.99
CA LEU A 115 -13.34 -9.26 7.61
C LEU A 115 -11.85 -9.56 7.48
N ARG A 116 -11.44 -9.94 6.27
CA ARG A 116 -10.05 -10.05 5.85
C ARG A 116 -9.69 -8.84 5.01
N THR A 117 -8.42 -8.49 4.93
CA THR A 117 -8.00 -7.33 4.15
C THR A 117 -6.79 -7.64 3.27
N THR A 118 -6.77 -7.02 2.10
CA THR A 118 -5.62 -7.02 1.19
C THR A 118 -5.54 -5.69 0.45
N VAL A 119 -4.39 -5.41 -0.14
CA VAL A 119 -4.19 -4.24 -1.00
C VAL A 119 -4.27 -4.70 -2.45
N GLY A 120 -5.02 -4.00 -3.28
CA GLY A 120 -5.17 -4.34 -4.68
C GLY A 120 -6.26 -3.53 -5.37
N THR A 121 -6.32 -3.65 -6.68
CA THR A 121 -7.35 -3.05 -7.53
C THR A 121 -8.24 -4.13 -8.10
N SER A 122 -9.56 -4.02 -7.88
CA SER A 122 -10.53 -4.93 -8.48
C SER A 122 -10.70 -4.63 -9.97
N ALA A 123 -10.56 -5.64 -10.81
CA ALA A 123 -10.67 -5.51 -12.27
C ALA A 123 -11.46 -6.69 -12.86
N VAL A 124 -11.98 -6.48 -14.06
CA VAL A 124 -12.51 -7.55 -14.90
C VAL A 124 -11.46 -7.90 -15.95
N VAL A 125 -10.99 -9.12 -15.93
CA VAL A 125 -9.98 -9.63 -16.86
C VAL A 125 -10.66 -10.54 -17.87
N LYS A 126 -10.41 -10.28 -19.15
CA LYS A 126 -10.88 -11.15 -20.22
C LYS A 126 -10.03 -12.41 -20.31
N THR A 127 -10.68 -13.55 -20.23
CA THR A 127 -10.02 -14.85 -20.36
C THR A 127 -10.64 -15.63 -21.54
N THR A 128 -9.99 -16.72 -21.95
CA THR A 128 -10.52 -17.61 -22.98
C THR A 128 -11.87 -18.26 -22.61
N ASN A 129 -12.16 -18.30 -21.30
CA ASN A 129 -13.39 -18.88 -20.73
C ASN A 129 -14.43 -17.79 -20.34
N GLY A 130 -14.26 -16.55 -20.81
CA GLY A 130 -15.12 -15.42 -20.51
C GLY A 130 -14.49 -14.41 -19.54
N ASP A 131 -15.25 -13.39 -19.19
CA ASP A 131 -14.82 -12.34 -18.28
C ASP A 131 -14.76 -12.86 -16.85
N ARG A 132 -13.67 -12.54 -16.14
CA ARG A 132 -13.44 -12.95 -14.77
C ARG A 132 -13.02 -11.77 -13.91
N ALA A 133 -13.59 -11.66 -12.72
CA ALA A 133 -13.12 -10.71 -11.73
C ALA A 133 -11.77 -11.14 -11.16
N ALA A 134 -10.86 -10.20 -11.00
CA ALA A 134 -9.53 -10.40 -10.43
C ALA A 134 -9.14 -9.24 -9.54
N VAL A 135 -8.19 -9.48 -8.64
CA VAL A 135 -7.52 -8.45 -7.86
C VAL A 135 -6.11 -8.26 -8.45
N LEU A 136 -5.85 -7.08 -8.98
CA LEU A 136 -4.54 -6.69 -9.49
C LEU A 136 -3.69 -6.15 -8.33
N PRO A 137 -2.39 -6.51 -8.26
CA PRO A 137 -1.54 -6.12 -7.14
C PRO A 137 -1.14 -4.64 -7.15
N GLU A 138 -1.07 -4.00 -8.32
CA GLU A 138 -0.67 -2.59 -8.43
C GLU A 138 -1.73 -1.68 -7.83
N ALA A 139 -1.61 -1.41 -6.54
CA ALA A 139 -2.51 -0.57 -5.77
C ALA A 139 -1.75 0.12 -4.62
N TYR A 140 -2.40 1.08 -4.00
CA TYR A 140 -1.79 1.89 -2.96
C TYR A 140 -2.65 1.86 -1.69
N CYS A 141 -1.98 1.68 -0.57
CA CYS A 141 -2.58 1.83 0.75
C CYS A 141 -1.71 2.79 1.55
N GLU A 142 -2.14 4.04 1.64
CA GLU A 142 -1.36 5.15 2.17
C GLU A 142 -1.99 5.71 3.45
N SER A 143 -1.17 6.19 4.38
CA SER A 143 -1.62 6.89 5.58
C SER A 143 -2.61 6.03 6.39
N MET A 144 -3.81 6.55 6.68
CA MET A 144 -4.84 5.83 7.45
C MET A 144 -5.35 4.54 6.79
N CYS A 145 -5.12 4.33 5.48
CA CYS A 145 -5.39 3.05 4.83
C CYS A 145 -4.60 1.90 5.47
N VAL A 146 -3.35 2.14 5.89
CA VAL A 146 -2.49 1.14 6.53
C VAL A 146 -3.12 0.63 7.84
N PHE A 147 -3.76 1.52 8.58
CA PHE A 147 -4.47 1.16 9.81
C PHE A 147 -5.81 0.47 9.54
N MET A 148 -6.46 0.76 8.40
CA MET A 148 -7.62 -0.04 7.95
C MET A 148 -7.19 -1.44 7.51
N LEU A 149 -6.06 -1.58 6.79
CA LEU A 149 -5.47 -2.88 6.47
C LEU A 149 -5.22 -3.71 7.73
N LEU A 150 -4.70 -3.09 8.79
CA LEU A 150 -4.45 -3.72 10.09
C LEU A 150 -5.72 -4.31 10.73
N SER A 151 -6.91 -3.79 10.41
CA SER A 151 -8.16 -4.28 11.00
C SER A 151 -8.55 -5.69 10.55
N GLY A 152 -8.06 -6.19 9.44
CA GLY A 152 -8.37 -7.52 8.94
C GLY A 152 -8.00 -8.64 9.92
N LYS A 153 -8.82 -9.70 10.00
CA LYS A 153 -8.49 -10.92 10.76
C LYS A 153 -7.36 -11.71 10.13
N ALA A 154 -7.32 -11.78 8.81
CA ALA A 154 -6.19 -12.22 8.01
C ALA A 154 -5.83 -11.09 7.05
N ARG A 155 -4.55 -10.87 6.87
CA ARG A 155 -4.00 -9.74 6.12
C ARG A 155 -2.92 -10.23 5.16
N TYR A 156 -3.05 -9.83 3.91
CA TYR A 156 -2.10 -10.15 2.86
C TYR A 156 -1.76 -8.90 2.05
N VAL A 157 -0.50 -8.71 1.73
CA VAL A 157 -0.01 -7.63 0.87
C VAL A 157 0.75 -8.26 -0.28
N PRO A 158 0.28 -8.14 -1.53
CA PRO A 158 1.00 -8.67 -2.70
C PRO A 158 2.23 -7.81 -3.01
N ASP A 159 3.26 -8.42 -3.63
CA ASP A 159 4.55 -7.78 -3.94
C ASP A 159 4.43 -6.50 -4.80
N GLY A 160 3.38 -6.38 -5.61
CA GLY A 160 3.15 -5.19 -6.43
C GLY A 160 2.38 -4.07 -5.74
N ALA A 161 1.98 -4.24 -4.47
CA ALA A 161 1.23 -3.23 -3.72
C ALA A 161 2.16 -2.27 -2.98
N HIS A 162 1.74 -1.02 -2.90
CA HIS A 162 2.46 0.04 -2.22
C HIS A 162 1.78 0.37 -0.88
N VAL A 163 2.44 0.07 0.23
CA VAL A 163 1.96 0.37 1.58
C VAL A 163 2.84 1.44 2.19
N ARG A 164 2.26 2.63 2.45
CA ARG A 164 3.02 3.84 2.79
C ARG A 164 2.49 4.53 4.02
N VAL A 165 3.39 4.99 4.86
CA VAL A 165 3.08 5.68 6.12
C VAL A 165 3.69 7.06 6.19
N HIS A 166 3.07 7.92 6.96
CA HIS A 166 3.58 9.22 7.40
C HIS A 166 2.86 9.64 8.68
N GLN A 167 3.38 10.68 9.34
CA GLN A 167 2.81 11.23 10.56
C GLN A 167 1.42 11.84 10.30
N ILE A 168 0.50 11.66 11.25
CA ILE A 168 -0.78 12.36 11.23
C ILE A 168 -0.59 13.86 11.54
N TRP A 169 -1.37 14.68 10.87
CA TRP A 169 -1.40 16.13 11.08
C TRP A 169 -2.83 16.68 10.91
N MET A 170 -2.98 17.98 11.09
CA MET A 170 -4.25 18.67 10.85
C MET A 170 -4.55 18.70 9.34
N GLY A 171 -5.67 18.10 8.92
CA GLY A 171 -6.03 17.96 7.51
C GLY A 171 -6.25 19.30 6.77
N ASP A 172 -6.66 20.34 7.49
CA ASP A 172 -6.80 21.71 6.97
C ASP A 172 -5.46 22.42 6.73
N ARG A 173 -4.35 21.81 7.11
CA ARG A 173 -2.97 22.28 6.90
C ARG A 173 -2.21 21.45 5.85
N ALA A 174 -2.91 20.62 5.10
CA ALA A 174 -2.29 19.65 4.17
C ALA A 174 -1.48 20.33 3.06
N ASP A 175 -1.91 21.50 2.58
CA ASP A 175 -1.25 22.21 1.47
C ASP A 175 0.09 22.85 1.88
N ASP A 176 0.27 23.20 3.15
CA ASP A 176 1.52 23.73 3.68
C ASP A 176 1.74 23.36 5.15
N ALA A 177 1.91 22.09 5.39
CA ALA A 177 2.11 21.55 6.74
C ALA A 177 3.37 22.10 7.43
N ARG A 178 4.37 22.53 6.66
CA ARG A 178 5.64 23.07 7.19
C ARG A 178 5.55 24.53 7.59
N ALA A 179 4.85 25.36 6.80
CA ALA A 179 4.67 26.78 7.08
C ALA A 179 3.49 27.04 8.02
N ALA A 180 2.62 26.06 8.24
CA ALA A 180 1.46 26.20 9.10
C ALA A 180 1.89 26.48 10.56
N SER A 181 1.25 27.45 11.17
CA SER A 181 1.34 27.66 12.62
C SER A 181 0.26 26.81 13.30
N TYR A 182 0.65 26.09 14.35
CA TYR A 182 -0.25 25.28 15.17
C TYR A 182 -0.54 25.99 16.48
N SER A 183 -1.82 26.07 16.84
CA SER A 183 -2.25 26.50 18.15
C SER A 183 -2.07 25.39 19.19
N ALA A 184 -2.18 25.72 20.47
CA ALA A 184 -2.21 24.71 21.54
C ALA A 184 -3.39 23.72 21.36
N ASP A 185 -4.53 24.22 20.89
CA ASP A 185 -5.72 23.39 20.63
C ASP A 185 -5.48 22.41 19.46
N ASP A 186 -4.81 22.85 18.38
CA ASP A 186 -4.43 21.97 17.26
C ASP A 186 -3.51 20.84 17.74
N LEU A 187 -2.50 21.17 18.55
CA LEU A 187 -1.58 20.18 19.11
C LEU A 187 -2.31 19.18 20.01
N MET A 188 -3.24 19.64 20.87
CA MET A 188 -4.08 18.77 21.70
C MET A 188 -4.93 17.81 20.86
N ILE A 189 -5.45 18.26 19.70
CA ILE A 189 -6.21 17.41 18.78
C ILE A 189 -5.30 16.31 18.23
N VAL A 190 -4.11 16.68 17.73
CA VAL A 190 -3.15 15.73 17.16
C VAL A 190 -2.69 14.71 18.21
N GLU A 191 -2.32 15.15 19.41
CA GLU A 191 -1.90 14.27 20.51
C GLU A 191 -3.00 13.29 20.92
N ARG A 192 -4.25 13.77 21.05
CA ARG A 192 -5.40 12.92 21.32
C ARG A 192 -5.60 11.85 20.24
N ASP A 193 -5.48 12.24 18.98
CA ASP A 193 -5.69 11.33 17.85
C ASP A 193 -4.53 10.34 17.70
N ILE A 194 -3.30 10.73 18.04
CA ILE A 194 -2.16 9.80 18.21
C ILE A 194 -2.47 8.77 19.31
N GLY A 195 -2.97 9.21 20.46
CA GLY A 195 -3.33 8.31 21.56
C GLY A 195 -4.43 7.32 21.17
N ARG A 196 -5.44 7.76 20.41
CA ARG A 196 -6.50 6.89 19.86
C ARG A 196 -5.95 5.89 18.85
N LEU A 197 -5.07 6.35 17.97
CA LEU A 197 -4.44 5.51 16.95
C LEU A 197 -3.54 4.47 17.60
N ALA A 198 -2.79 4.84 18.64
CA ALA A 198 -1.96 3.91 19.40
C ALA A 198 -2.81 2.80 20.02
N LYS A 199 -3.87 3.17 20.74
CA LYS A 199 -4.79 2.18 21.30
C LYS A 199 -5.38 1.27 20.22
N TYR A 200 -5.84 1.84 19.11
CA TYR A 200 -6.39 1.09 17.98
C TYR A 200 -5.36 0.11 17.40
N THR A 201 -4.12 0.55 17.20
CA THR A 201 -3.04 -0.29 16.66
C THR A 201 -2.86 -1.56 17.48
N PHE A 202 -2.77 -1.44 18.81
CA PHE A 202 -2.65 -2.60 19.70
C PHE A 202 -3.93 -3.45 19.74
N ASP A 203 -5.11 -2.84 19.77
CA ASP A 203 -6.40 -3.55 19.72
C ASP A 203 -6.52 -4.41 18.45
N MET A 204 -5.95 -3.94 17.34
CA MET A 204 -5.94 -4.65 16.04
C MET A 204 -4.75 -5.63 15.88
N GLY A 205 -3.92 -5.76 16.90
CA GLY A 205 -2.78 -6.69 16.91
C GLY A 205 -1.56 -6.18 16.13
N GLY A 206 -1.47 -4.88 15.88
CA GLY A 206 -0.27 -4.23 15.37
C GLY A 206 0.77 -4.03 16.48
N THR A 207 1.98 -3.63 16.09
CA THR A 207 3.09 -3.40 17.01
C THR A 207 3.39 -1.91 17.21
N GLY A 208 4.19 -1.58 18.22
CA GLY A 208 4.68 -0.22 18.42
C GLY A 208 5.57 0.28 17.27
N ASP A 209 6.21 -0.65 16.53
CA ASP A 209 7.05 -0.32 15.38
C ASP A 209 6.25 0.35 14.26
N LEU A 210 4.98 -0.06 14.05
CA LEU A 210 4.11 0.60 13.07
C LEU A 210 3.89 2.08 13.41
N LEU A 211 3.63 2.36 14.69
CA LEU A 211 3.45 3.74 15.15
C LEU A 211 4.75 4.52 15.06
N HIS A 212 5.88 3.88 15.44
CA HIS A 212 7.19 4.51 15.34
C HIS A 212 7.51 4.90 13.89
N LEU A 213 7.36 3.98 12.95
CA LEU A 213 7.58 4.24 11.53
C LEU A 213 6.67 5.37 11.02
N ALA A 214 5.37 5.29 11.29
CA ALA A 214 4.42 6.30 10.84
C ALA A 214 4.75 7.68 11.44
N LEU A 215 4.97 7.78 12.76
CA LEU A 215 5.18 9.06 13.44
C LEU A 215 6.58 9.65 13.20
N SER A 216 7.52 8.89 12.64
CA SER A 216 8.87 9.35 12.33
C SER A 216 8.97 10.10 10.99
N ILE A 217 7.95 10.03 10.14
CA ILE A 217 7.97 10.66 8.81
C ILE A 217 7.15 11.95 8.86
N PRO A 218 7.78 13.13 8.83
CA PRO A 218 7.07 14.40 8.86
C PRO A 218 6.08 14.55 7.71
N PRO A 219 4.96 15.28 7.90
CA PRO A 219 3.92 15.38 6.88
C PRO A 219 4.34 16.13 5.60
N TRP A 220 5.46 16.82 5.62
CA TRP A 220 6.06 17.51 4.46
C TRP A 220 7.13 16.69 3.73
N GLU A 221 7.40 15.46 4.16
CA GLU A 221 8.29 14.54 3.48
C GLU A 221 7.50 13.51 2.67
N SER A 222 8.20 12.83 1.75
CA SER A 222 7.61 11.72 1.02
C SER A 222 7.22 10.60 1.98
N LEU A 223 6.09 9.97 1.72
CA LEU A 223 5.63 8.84 2.52
C LEU A 223 6.69 7.73 2.50
N HIS A 224 6.94 7.13 3.66
CA HIS A 224 7.80 5.95 3.78
C HIS A 224 7.08 4.70 3.27
N GLU A 225 7.64 4.05 2.27
CA GLU A 225 7.14 2.77 1.76
C GLU A 225 7.66 1.63 2.63
N LEU A 226 6.73 0.84 3.18
CA LEU A 226 7.09 -0.27 4.06
C LEU A 226 7.70 -1.41 3.25
N SER A 227 8.89 -1.82 3.63
CA SER A 227 9.55 -3.01 3.10
C SER A 227 8.82 -4.30 3.52
N PRO A 228 9.02 -5.44 2.83
CA PRO A 228 8.47 -6.73 3.26
C PRO A 228 8.82 -7.08 4.71
N ALA A 229 10.03 -6.77 5.18
CA ALA A 229 10.44 -7.00 6.55
C ALA A 229 9.64 -6.14 7.55
N GLU A 230 9.40 -4.87 7.23
CA GLU A 230 8.59 -3.97 8.06
C GLU A 230 7.11 -4.39 8.06
N LEU A 231 6.55 -4.85 6.93
CA LEU A 231 5.19 -5.39 6.88
C LEU A 231 4.99 -6.55 7.84
N HIS A 232 5.98 -7.43 7.98
CA HIS A 232 5.95 -8.55 8.93
C HIS A 232 6.21 -8.08 10.37
N SER A 233 7.24 -7.26 10.64
CA SER A 233 7.57 -6.82 11.99
C SER A 233 6.49 -5.95 12.63
N THR A 234 5.75 -5.19 11.81
CA THR A 234 4.60 -4.39 12.23
C THR A 234 3.30 -5.19 12.35
N ASN A 235 3.33 -6.48 11.99
CA ASN A 235 2.18 -7.37 11.93
C ASN A 235 1.07 -6.89 10.98
N LEU A 236 1.44 -6.16 9.92
CA LEU A 236 0.51 -5.80 8.83
C LEU A 236 0.22 -6.98 7.90
N VAL A 237 1.12 -7.95 7.82
CA VAL A 237 0.96 -9.21 7.11
C VAL A 237 0.85 -10.33 8.13
N THR A 238 -0.17 -11.19 7.97
CA THR A 238 -0.41 -12.36 8.84
C THR A 238 -0.35 -13.67 8.07
N THR A 239 -0.30 -13.61 6.75
CA THR A 239 -0.19 -14.77 5.86
C THR A 239 0.53 -14.38 4.57
N ASP A 240 1.34 -15.30 4.04
CA ASP A 240 2.02 -15.16 2.75
C ASP A 240 1.22 -15.80 1.60
N ARG A 241 0.05 -16.37 1.90
CA ARG A 241 -0.79 -17.04 0.92
C ARG A 241 -2.02 -16.22 0.60
N VAL A 242 -2.15 -15.82 -0.65
CA VAL A 242 -3.32 -15.08 -1.15
C VAL A 242 -4.63 -15.85 -0.90
N ALA A 243 -4.60 -17.19 -0.97
CA ALA A 243 -5.77 -18.05 -0.76
C ALA A 243 -6.35 -17.95 0.66
N ASP A 244 -5.58 -17.54 1.66
CA ASP A 244 -6.09 -17.35 3.03
C ASP A 244 -6.96 -16.08 3.14
N VAL A 245 -6.78 -15.14 2.22
CA VAL A 245 -7.51 -13.88 2.18
C VAL A 245 -8.56 -13.87 1.07
N LEU A 246 -8.22 -14.39 -0.11
CA LEU A 246 -9.11 -14.50 -1.27
C LEU A 246 -9.32 -15.98 -1.63
N PRO A 247 -10.03 -16.77 -0.79
CA PRO A 247 -10.02 -18.23 -0.87
C PRO A 247 -10.58 -18.81 -2.17
N ASP A 248 -11.41 -18.07 -2.87
CA ASP A 248 -12.09 -18.56 -4.07
C ASP A 248 -11.84 -17.70 -5.30
N SER A 249 -10.96 -16.72 -5.21
CA SER A 249 -10.41 -16.07 -6.40
C SER A 249 -9.57 -17.15 -7.08
N GLY A 250 -10.23 -18.03 -7.87
CA GLY A 250 -9.52 -19.11 -8.53
C GLY A 250 -8.20 -18.56 -9.03
N THR A 251 -7.12 -19.15 -8.55
CA THR A 251 -5.77 -18.73 -8.85
C THR A 251 -5.74 -18.29 -10.29
N MET A 252 -5.58 -17.01 -10.53
CA MET A 252 -4.98 -16.62 -11.76
C MET A 252 -3.66 -17.39 -11.75
N ASP A 253 -3.55 -18.43 -12.59
CA ASP A 253 -2.29 -18.72 -13.23
C ASP A 253 -1.97 -17.52 -14.13
N ALA A 254 -1.88 -16.33 -13.51
CA ALA A 254 -0.86 -15.40 -13.94
C ALA A 254 0.41 -16.25 -13.88
N PRO A 255 1.32 -16.21 -14.87
CA PRO A 255 2.64 -16.75 -14.65
C PRO A 255 3.15 -16.00 -13.41
N VAL A 256 2.88 -16.56 -12.26
CA VAL A 256 3.63 -16.32 -11.07
C VAL A 256 5.00 -16.73 -11.55
N ALA A 257 5.81 -15.73 -11.89
CA ALA A 257 7.24 -15.96 -11.99
C ALA A 257 7.50 -16.72 -10.71
N SER A 258 7.75 -18.01 -10.88
CA SER A 258 7.86 -18.98 -9.79
C SER A 258 8.79 -18.33 -8.79
N LEU A 259 8.25 -17.74 -7.75
CA LEU A 259 9.00 -17.36 -6.57
C LEU A 259 9.37 -18.69 -5.96
N VAL A 260 10.43 -19.26 -6.53
CA VAL A 260 11.20 -20.27 -5.83
C VAL A 260 11.53 -19.63 -4.50
N ALA A 261 10.81 -20.05 -3.48
CA ALA A 261 11.13 -19.73 -2.11
C ALA A 261 12.60 -20.09 -1.95
N LYS A 262 13.49 -19.11 -1.96
CA LYS A 262 14.86 -19.31 -1.55
C LYS A 262 14.75 -19.81 -0.11
N PRO A 263 15.31 -20.98 0.20
CA PRO A 263 15.33 -21.44 1.58
C PRO A 263 15.98 -20.34 2.40
N VAL A 264 15.26 -19.88 3.40
CA VAL A 264 15.79 -18.98 4.43
C VAL A 264 16.96 -19.74 5.05
N GLN A 265 18.16 -19.38 4.69
CA GLN A 265 19.35 -19.81 5.41
C GLN A 265 19.37 -19.03 6.72
N ASP A 266 18.98 -19.69 7.79
CA ASP A 266 19.23 -19.25 9.16
C ASP A 266 20.74 -19.01 9.31
N ARG A 267 21.16 -17.78 9.13
CA ARG A 267 22.48 -17.32 9.56
C ARG A 267 22.34 -16.69 10.94
N PHE A 268 22.24 -17.53 11.95
CA PHE A 268 22.77 -17.15 13.25
C PHE A 268 24.30 -17.27 13.20
N PRO A 269 25.06 -16.20 13.29
CA PRO A 269 26.50 -16.34 13.52
C PRO A 269 26.67 -16.91 14.93
N ALA A 270 27.18 -18.12 14.97
CA ALA A 270 27.66 -18.70 16.22
C ALA A 270 28.63 -17.71 16.89
N SER A 271 28.40 -17.51 18.18
CA SER A 271 29.24 -16.80 19.13
C SER A 271 30.73 -16.99 18.82
N VAL A 272 31.41 -15.89 18.50
CA VAL A 272 32.87 -15.85 18.50
C VAL A 272 33.31 -15.17 19.78
N ALA A 273 34.06 -15.95 20.56
CA ALA A 273 34.67 -15.57 21.84
C ALA A 273 35.56 -14.32 21.71
N ASN A 274 35.56 -13.56 22.78
CA ASN A 274 36.47 -12.49 23.17
C ASN A 274 37.85 -12.52 22.53
N THR A 275 38.24 -11.39 21.94
CA THR A 275 39.62 -10.91 22.03
C THR A 275 39.60 -9.41 22.27
N ALA A 276 40.17 -9.01 23.38
CA ALA A 276 40.32 -7.64 23.82
C ALA A 276 41.23 -6.84 22.88
N ALA A 277 40.71 -5.69 22.38
CA ALA A 277 41.56 -4.65 21.83
C ALA A 277 41.14 -3.30 22.43
N THR A 278 42.05 -2.74 23.16
CA THR A 278 42.01 -1.43 23.81
C THR A 278 41.96 -0.35 22.72
N GLY A 279 40.83 0.32 22.57
CA GLY A 279 40.66 1.48 21.70
C GLY A 279 39.97 2.59 22.46
N THR A 280 40.65 3.70 22.62
CA THR A 280 40.23 4.92 23.30
C THR A 280 38.97 5.49 22.67
N VAL A 281 37.84 5.44 23.39
CA VAL A 281 36.57 6.05 22.97
C VAL A 281 36.61 7.53 23.34
N VAL A 282 36.67 8.38 22.33
CA VAL A 282 36.37 9.82 22.44
C VAL A 282 34.87 9.99 22.56
N SER A 283 34.39 10.26 23.73
CA SER A 283 32.99 10.53 24.05
C SER A 283 32.59 11.89 23.44
N ARG A 284 31.70 11.87 22.48
CA ARG A 284 30.97 13.06 21.99
C ARG A 284 29.83 13.32 22.99
N PRO A 285 29.63 14.52 23.53
CA PRO A 285 28.56 14.77 24.50
C PRO A 285 27.18 14.69 23.78
N THR A 286 26.39 13.74 24.19
CA THR A 286 24.96 13.65 23.85
C THR A 286 24.25 14.75 24.65
N LYS A 287 23.62 15.71 23.97
CA LYS A 287 22.72 16.66 24.61
C LYS A 287 21.50 15.89 25.10
N THR A 288 21.47 15.67 26.40
CA THR A 288 20.26 15.21 27.10
C THR A 288 19.38 16.43 27.35
N ALA A 289 18.08 16.34 27.10
CA ALA A 289 17.15 17.39 27.48
C ALA A 289 17.16 17.52 28.99
N GLU A 290 17.65 18.64 29.47
CA GLU A 290 17.71 18.95 30.89
C GLU A 290 16.38 19.60 31.29
N ALA A 291 15.70 19.05 32.29
CA ALA A 291 14.50 19.65 32.87
C ALA A 291 14.87 20.98 33.50
N VAL A 292 14.27 22.08 32.99
CA VAL A 292 14.45 23.41 33.57
C VAL A 292 13.91 23.41 35.00
N PRO A 293 14.73 23.79 36.03
CA PRO A 293 14.22 23.90 37.38
C PRO A 293 13.22 25.03 37.46
N THR A 294 12.03 24.74 37.98
CA THR A 294 10.99 25.72 38.30
C THR A 294 11.52 26.76 39.29
N GLY A 295 11.98 27.86 38.74
CA GLY A 295 12.27 29.07 39.52
C GLY A 295 10.99 29.68 40.05
N GLY A 296 11.03 30.02 41.32
CA GLY A 296 9.89 30.47 42.13
C GLY A 296 9.06 31.59 41.53
N VAL A 297 7.77 31.45 41.73
CA VAL A 297 6.75 32.44 41.41
C VAL A 297 6.94 33.65 42.32
N ALA A 298 7.36 34.79 41.73
CA ALA A 298 7.29 36.06 42.44
C ALA A 298 5.79 36.44 42.55
N ALA A 299 5.33 36.62 43.78
CA ALA A 299 3.99 37.07 44.09
C ALA A 299 3.75 38.47 43.52
N VAL A 300 2.79 38.58 42.59
CA VAL A 300 2.29 39.87 42.09
C VAL A 300 1.29 40.44 43.11
N ALA A 301 1.61 41.60 43.66
CA ALA A 301 0.73 42.33 44.58
C ALA A 301 -0.51 42.84 43.81
N PRO A 302 -1.70 42.85 44.45
CA PRO A 302 -2.93 43.38 43.84
C PRO A 302 -2.88 44.91 43.70
N PRO A 303 -3.56 45.49 42.70
CA PRO A 303 -3.61 46.93 42.49
C PRO A 303 -4.48 47.61 43.57
N PRO A 304 -4.22 48.89 43.92
CA PRO A 304 -4.98 49.61 44.91
C PRO A 304 -6.37 49.98 44.43
N HIS A 305 -7.36 49.79 45.27
CA HIS A 305 -8.71 50.29 45.11
C HIS A 305 -8.73 51.83 45.24
N ASN A 306 -9.13 52.54 44.19
CA ASN A 306 -9.55 53.95 44.29
C ASN A 306 -11.01 54.02 44.71
N GLN A 307 -11.21 54.85 45.74
CA GLN A 307 -12.51 55.29 46.20
C GLN A 307 -13.19 56.23 45.21
#